data_e2eda348df7643ec1796b7affd8c04ca
#
_entry.id   e2eda348df7643ec1796b7affd8c04ca
#
_cell.length_a   1.000
_cell.length_b   1.000
_cell.length_c   1.000
_cell.angle_alpha   90.00
_cell.angle_beta   90.00
_cell.angle_gamma   90.00
#
_symmetry.space_group_name_H-M   'P 1'
#
loop_
_entity.id
_entity.type
_entity.pdbx_description
1 polymer ?
#
loop_
_entity_poly.entity_id
_entity_poly.type
_entity_poly.pdbx_seq_one_letter_code
_entity_poly.pdbx_strand_id
1 'polypeptide(L)'
;QEFKSYIKSYIPIGLASDTILNNIYNLVGCSGENVYEFDYADSNESVINLQNGLLDLKKGELVQHSADCISTIQLNCKYDKNAQAPVFMKFVKKLCSDKSGVVDNEKLMLLQEWTGLLLSNITINRVKKCLVLYSALGNTGKSVFLNLICRILGGEHTINIPIQNMSDRFALSDLYGKRLD
;
A
#
# COMPACT_ATOMS: atom_id res chain seq x y z
N GLN A 1 5.03 -14.23 -11.60
CA GLN A 1 5.79 -14.13 -12.88
C GLN A 1 7.27 -13.82 -12.62
N GLU A 2 7.61 -12.91 -11.71
CA GLU A 2 9.01 -12.52 -11.40
C GLU A 2 9.83 -13.69 -10.84
N PHE A 3 9.28 -14.48 -9.91
CA PHE A 3 9.98 -15.64 -9.35
C PHE A 3 10.33 -16.69 -10.41
N LYS A 4 9.42 -16.97 -11.35
CA LYS A 4 9.69 -17.90 -12.46
C LYS A 4 10.77 -17.35 -13.40
N SER A 5 10.78 -16.05 -13.66
CA SER A 5 11.82 -15.38 -14.44
C SER A 5 13.17 -15.45 -13.74
N TYR A 6 13.20 -15.24 -12.44
CA TYR A 6 14.40 -15.38 -11.61
C TYR A 6 14.98 -16.79 -11.67
N ILE A 7 14.17 -17.83 -11.41
CA ILE A 7 14.62 -19.23 -11.50
C ILE A 7 15.11 -19.56 -12.91
N LYS A 8 14.44 -19.07 -13.94
CA LYS A 8 14.82 -19.32 -15.33
C LYS A 8 16.24 -18.86 -15.65
N SER A 9 16.74 -17.83 -14.97
CA SER A 9 18.11 -17.32 -15.16
C SER A 9 19.20 -18.28 -14.66
N TYR A 10 18.86 -19.21 -13.77
CA TYR A 10 19.79 -20.20 -13.19
C TYR A 10 19.70 -21.59 -13.85
N ILE A 11 18.70 -21.81 -14.71
CA ILE A 11 18.51 -23.10 -15.39
C ILE A 11 19.18 -23.02 -16.78
N PRO A 12 19.98 -24.02 -17.19
CA PRO A 12 20.58 -24.05 -18.51
C PRO A 12 19.57 -23.92 -19.64
N ILE A 13 19.92 -23.15 -20.68
CA ILE A 13 19.11 -22.95 -21.88
C ILE A 13 18.78 -24.33 -22.49
N GLY A 14 17.50 -24.63 -22.65
CA GLY A 14 17.00 -25.91 -23.14
C GLY A 14 16.41 -26.84 -22.09
N LEU A 15 16.66 -26.61 -20.81
CA LEU A 15 16.01 -27.33 -19.69
C LEU A 15 14.90 -26.56 -19.03
N ALA A 16 14.80 -25.26 -19.26
CA ALA A 16 13.80 -24.37 -18.66
C ALA A 16 12.44 -24.48 -19.37
N SER A 17 11.81 -25.66 -19.38
CA SER A 17 10.42 -25.80 -19.82
C SER A 17 9.44 -25.27 -18.74
N ASP A 18 8.26 -24.84 -19.18
CA ASP A 18 7.22 -24.37 -18.26
C ASP A 18 6.82 -25.43 -17.22
N THR A 19 6.88 -26.70 -17.57
CA THR A 19 6.62 -27.83 -16.66
C THR A 19 7.67 -27.89 -15.55
N ILE A 20 8.96 -27.76 -15.88
CA ILE A 20 10.05 -27.78 -14.91
C ILE A 20 9.95 -26.55 -13.99
N LEU A 21 9.71 -25.38 -14.56
CA LEU A 21 9.53 -24.14 -13.78
C LEU A 21 8.34 -24.22 -12.82
N ASN A 22 7.23 -24.83 -13.26
CA ASN A 22 6.05 -25.04 -12.40
C ASN A 22 6.33 -26.05 -11.30
N ASN A 23 7.07 -27.14 -11.60
CA ASN A 23 7.43 -28.14 -10.60
C ASN A 23 8.37 -27.55 -9.53
N ILE A 24 9.36 -26.75 -9.93
CA ILE A 24 10.26 -26.07 -8.99
C ILE A 24 9.44 -25.08 -8.13
N TYR A 25 8.56 -24.30 -8.76
CA TYR A 25 7.69 -23.37 -8.05
C TYR A 25 6.83 -24.09 -6.98
N ASN A 26 6.22 -25.21 -7.36
CA ASN A 26 5.40 -26.01 -6.45
C ASN A 26 6.24 -26.66 -5.33
N LEU A 27 7.44 -27.16 -5.62
CA LEU A 27 8.36 -27.70 -4.63
C LEU A 27 8.78 -26.67 -3.60
N VAL A 28 9.15 -25.47 -4.05
CA VAL A 28 9.49 -24.35 -3.14
C VAL A 28 8.30 -23.93 -2.30
N GLY A 29 7.11 -23.88 -2.87
CA GLY A 29 5.88 -23.54 -2.13
C GLY A 29 5.43 -24.61 -1.14
N CYS A 30 5.81 -25.89 -1.35
CA CYS A 30 5.47 -27.01 -0.44
C CYS A 30 6.55 -27.31 0.59
N SER A 31 7.74 -26.71 0.51
CA SER A 31 8.78 -26.93 1.51
C SER A 31 8.42 -26.19 2.80
N GLY A 32 8.38 -26.94 3.93
CA GLY A 32 8.01 -26.36 5.23
C GLY A 32 8.91 -25.20 5.67
N GLU A 33 10.14 -25.14 5.16
CA GLU A 33 11.09 -24.07 5.44
C GLU A 33 10.69 -22.73 4.79
N ASN A 34 9.85 -22.77 3.75
CA ASN A 34 9.38 -21.60 3.03
C ASN A 34 7.91 -21.23 3.36
N VAL A 35 7.29 -21.97 4.29
CA VAL A 35 5.92 -21.70 4.76
C VAL A 35 6.00 -20.84 6.00
N TYR A 36 5.62 -19.57 5.86
CA TYR A 36 5.44 -18.66 6.97
C TYR A 36 3.97 -18.64 7.37
N GLU A 37 3.69 -18.69 8.67
CA GLU A 37 2.33 -18.47 9.16
C GLU A 37 1.91 -17.05 8.76
N PHE A 38 0.75 -16.93 8.15
CA PHE A 38 0.24 -15.67 7.61
C PHE A 38 0.11 -14.58 8.70
N ASP A 39 -0.07 -15.00 9.95
CA ASP A 39 -0.17 -14.09 11.10
C ASP A 39 1.14 -13.34 11.43
N TYR A 40 2.28 -13.80 10.92
CA TYR A 40 3.57 -13.10 11.08
C TYR A 40 3.82 -12.04 10.01
N ALA A 41 3.17 -12.15 8.85
CA ALA A 41 3.31 -11.14 7.81
C ALA A 41 2.64 -9.84 8.27
N ASP A 42 3.32 -8.70 8.02
CA ASP A 42 2.86 -7.36 8.38
C ASP A 42 2.58 -7.15 9.89
N SER A 43 3.05 -8.06 10.76
CA SER A 43 2.82 -7.97 12.21
C SER A 43 3.53 -6.77 12.86
N ASN A 44 4.58 -6.25 12.24
CA ASN A 44 5.32 -5.11 12.79
C ASN A 44 4.69 -3.78 12.38
N GLU A 45 3.75 -3.30 13.22
CA GLU A 45 3.07 -2.01 13.04
C GLU A 45 4.01 -0.79 13.06
N SER A 46 5.24 -0.96 13.54
CA SER A 46 6.22 0.12 13.65
C SER A 46 7.13 0.26 12.43
N VAL A 47 6.92 -0.54 11.39
CA VAL A 47 7.75 -0.54 10.19
C VAL A 47 6.91 -0.33 8.95
N ILE A 48 7.39 0.51 8.04
CA ILE A 48 6.83 0.68 6.70
C ILE A 48 7.83 0.14 5.68
N ASN A 49 7.40 -0.77 4.83
CA ASN A 49 8.22 -1.31 3.75
C ASN A 49 8.14 -0.38 2.52
N LEU A 50 9.30 0.11 2.09
CA LEU A 50 9.48 1.06 1.00
C LEU A 50 10.45 0.49 -0.03
N GLN A 51 10.49 1.03 -1.24
CA GLN A 51 11.39 0.55 -2.30
C GLN A 51 12.88 0.60 -1.94
N ASN A 52 13.28 1.50 -1.05
CA ASN A 52 14.70 1.69 -0.68
C ASN A 52 15.03 1.23 0.74
N GLY A 53 14.14 0.52 1.43
CA GLY A 53 14.37 -0.02 2.75
C GLY A 53 13.13 -0.06 3.62
N LEU A 54 13.34 -0.38 4.88
CA LEU A 54 12.32 -0.43 5.93
C LEU A 54 12.42 0.85 6.76
N LEU A 55 11.35 1.63 6.83
CA LEU A 55 11.27 2.81 7.68
C LEU A 55 10.80 2.42 9.09
N ASP A 56 11.69 2.50 10.06
CA ASP A 56 11.36 2.34 11.49
C ASP A 56 10.68 3.61 12.00
N LEU A 57 9.39 3.54 12.27
CA LEU A 57 8.58 4.68 12.72
C LEU A 57 8.94 5.15 14.13
N LYS A 58 9.50 4.27 15.00
CA LYS A 58 9.91 4.63 16.35
C LYS A 58 11.21 5.45 16.36
N LYS A 59 12.14 5.08 15.47
CA LYS A 59 13.43 5.75 15.34
C LYS A 59 13.43 6.88 14.31
N GLY A 60 12.49 6.83 13.34
CA GLY A 60 12.48 7.73 12.19
C GLY A 60 13.65 7.49 11.22
N GLU A 61 14.15 6.26 11.16
CA GLU A 61 15.32 5.87 10.38
C GLU A 61 14.98 4.85 9.33
N LEU A 62 15.63 4.96 8.17
CA LEU A 62 15.55 3.97 7.10
C LEU A 62 16.64 2.93 7.31
N VAL A 63 16.25 1.66 7.41
CA VAL A 63 17.17 0.51 7.51
C VAL A 63 17.08 -0.36 6.27
N GLN A 64 18.07 -1.21 6.03
CA GLN A 64 18.04 -2.14 4.90
C GLN A 64 16.92 -3.18 5.06
N HIS A 65 16.43 -3.69 3.94
CA HIS A 65 15.49 -4.82 3.95
C HIS A 65 16.14 -6.02 4.65
N SER A 66 15.35 -6.70 5.49
CA SER A 66 15.77 -7.92 6.19
C SER A 66 14.71 -9.00 6.02
N ALA A 67 15.15 -10.25 5.93
CA ALA A 67 14.26 -11.41 5.92
C ALA A 67 13.49 -11.59 7.23
N ASP A 68 13.95 -10.97 8.32
CA ASP A 68 13.26 -11.00 9.62
C ASP A 68 11.99 -10.13 9.63
N CYS A 69 11.82 -9.25 8.65
CA CYS A 69 10.64 -8.40 8.51
C CYS A 69 9.82 -8.85 7.29
N ILE A 70 8.92 -9.79 7.53
CA ILE A 70 8.02 -10.30 6.50
C ILE A 70 6.91 -9.26 6.28
N SER A 71 6.88 -8.69 5.08
CA SER A 71 5.86 -7.72 4.67
C SER A 71 5.26 -8.12 3.33
N THR A 72 3.93 -8.19 3.27
CA THR A 72 3.16 -8.46 2.04
C THR A 72 2.91 -7.18 1.25
N ILE A 73 3.15 -6.02 1.86
CA ILE A 73 2.89 -4.72 1.28
C ILE A 73 4.19 -3.93 1.20
N GLN A 74 4.59 -3.56 -0.02
CA GLN A 74 5.66 -2.60 -0.25
C GLN A 74 5.08 -1.35 -0.91
N LEU A 75 5.28 -0.20 -0.28
CA LEU A 75 4.82 1.07 -0.85
C LEU A 75 5.64 1.42 -2.09
N ASN A 76 4.95 1.89 -3.13
CA ASN A 76 5.57 2.25 -4.42
C ASN A 76 6.26 3.63 -4.38
N CYS A 77 7.06 3.85 -3.35
CA CYS A 77 7.83 5.08 -3.19
C CYS A 77 9.14 4.82 -2.42
N LYS A 78 10.03 5.81 -2.45
CA LYS A 78 11.28 5.84 -1.71
C LYS A 78 11.19 6.86 -0.59
N TYR A 79 11.76 6.55 0.56
CA TYR A 79 11.90 7.50 1.65
C TYR A 79 13.15 8.35 1.45
N ASP A 80 12.98 9.67 1.57
CA ASP A 80 14.06 10.63 1.68
C ASP A 80 13.72 11.61 2.81
N LYS A 81 14.54 11.59 3.86
CA LYS A 81 14.37 12.43 5.05
C LYS A 81 14.40 13.95 4.71
N ASN A 82 15.08 14.32 3.65
CA ASN A 82 15.26 15.73 3.24
C ASN A 82 14.24 16.16 2.17
N ALA A 83 13.38 15.25 1.73
CA ALA A 83 12.38 15.55 0.72
C ALA A 83 11.41 16.63 1.20
N GLN A 84 11.20 17.62 0.35
CA GLN A 84 10.22 18.68 0.58
C GLN A 84 9.15 18.64 -0.51
N ALA A 85 7.90 18.82 -0.11
CA ALA A 85 6.76 18.77 -1.00
C ALA A 85 5.90 20.05 -0.93
N PRO A 86 6.44 21.25 -1.28
CA PRO A 86 5.73 22.51 -1.12
C PRO A 86 4.46 22.59 -1.98
N VAL A 87 4.49 22.04 -3.19
CA VAL A 87 3.32 22.00 -4.09
C VAL A 87 2.22 21.12 -3.50
N PHE A 88 2.58 19.95 -2.98
CA PHE A 88 1.63 19.05 -2.30
C PHE A 88 1.03 19.72 -1.06
N MET A 89 1.84 20.32 -0.22
CA MET A 89 1.36 21.01 0.99
C MET A 89 0.40 22.18 0.65
N LYS A 90 0.71 22.94 -0.39
CA LYS A 90 -0.19 24.00 -0.88
C LYS A 90 -1.52 23.40 -1.38
N PHE A 91 -1.46 22.30 -2.12
CA PHE A 91 -2.63 21.60 -2.63
C PHE A 91 -3.52 21.07 -1.50
N VAL A 92 -2.96 20.37 -0.51
CA VAL A 92 -3.73 19.80 0.60
C VAL A 92 -4.34 20.88 1.49
N LYS A 93 -3.59 21.97 1.77
CA LYS A 93 -4.14 23.13 2.47
C LYS A 93 -5.33 23.72 1.73
N LYS A 94 -5.24 23.87 0.39
CA LYS A 94 -6.36 24.34 -0.43
C LYS A 94 -7.54 23.37 -0.40
N LEU A 95 -7.30 22.07 -0.40
CA LEU A 95 -8.34 21.03 -0.30
C LEU A 95 -9.12 21.14 1.02
N CYS A 96 -8.44 21.53 2.10
CA CYS A 96 -9.00 21.70 3.43
C CYS A 96 -9.48 23.12 3.72
N SER A 97 -9.43 24.05 2.77
CA SER A 97 -9.86 25.43 2.97
C SER A 97 -11.36 25.58 2.72
N ASP A 98 -11.96 26.55 3.40
CA ASP A 98 -13.31 27.03 3.14
C ASP A 98 -13.39 27.94 1.89
N LYS A 99 -14.57 28.49 1.62
CA LYS A 99 -14.80 29.41 0.49
C LYS A 99 -14.02 30.73 0.62
N SER A 100 -13.65 31.13 1.84
CA SER A 100 -12.88 32.34 2.13
C SER A 100 -11.36 32.09 2.06
N GLY A 101 -10.94 30.85 1.84
CA GLY A 101 -9.52 30.47 1.77
C GLY A 101 -8.89 30.17 3.13
N VAL A 102 -9.68 30.18 4.20
CA VAL A 102 -9.20 29.82 5.55
C VAL A 102 -9.03 28.31 5.65
N VAL A 103 -7.84 27.87 6.06
CA VAL A 103 -7.53 26.43 6.22
C VAL A 103 -8.21 25.89 7.45
N ASP A 104 -8.99 24.83 7.29
CA ASP A 104 -9.55 24.03 8.38
C ASP A 104 -8.47 23.02 8.83
N ASN A 105 -7.87 23.30 9.98
CA ASN A 105 -6.78 22.48 10.51
C ASN A 105 -7.27 21.10 10.99
N GLU A 106 -8.51 20.96 11.42
CA GLU A 106 -9.07 19.66 11.84
C GLU A 106 -9.20 18.73 10.63
N LYS A 107 -9.69 19.24 9.49
CA LYS A 107 -9.71 18.47 8.23
C LYS A 107 -8.31 18.11 7.77
N LEU A 108 -7.36 19.03 7.89
CA LEU A 108 -5.97 18.77 7.51
C LEU A 108 -5.37 17.65 8.36
N MET A 109 -5.56 17.69 9.67
CA MET A 109 -5.12 16.64 10.59
C MET A 109 -5.80 15.31 10.29
N LEU A 110 -7.11 15.30 10.06
CA LEU A 110 -7.86 14.09 9.70
C LEU A 110 -7.30 13.43 8.42
N LEU A 111 -7.03 14.22 7.38
CA LEU A 111 -6.43 13.68 6.15
C LEU A 111 -5.02 13.14 6.39
N GLN A 112 -4.22 13.80 7.23
CA GLN A 112 -2.88 13.35 7.59
C GLN A 112 -2.93 12.01 8.34
N GLU A 113 -3.77 11.91 9.38
CA GLU A 113 -3.95 10.70 10.18
C GLU A 113 -4.47 9.54 9.33
N TRP A 114 -5.46 9.81 8.47
CA TRP A 114 -6.00 8.80 7.57
C TRP A 114 -4.96 8.31 6.56
N THR A 115 -4.19 9.22 5.99
CA THR A 115 -3.10 8.87 5.09
C THR A 115 -2.04 8.03 5.83
N GLY A 116 -1.67 8.42 7.04
CA GLY A 116 -0.75 7.67 7.88
C GLY A 116 -1.24 6.24 8.17
N LEU A 117 -2.54 6.07 8.44
CA LEU A 117 -3.16 4.76 8.63
C LEU A 117 -3.06 3.89 7.38
N LEU A 118 -3.36 4.44 6.20
CA LEU A 118 -3.28 3.71 4.92
C LEU A 118 -1.85 3.27 4.58
N LEU A 119 -0.85 4.06 4.95
CA LEU A 119 0.56 3.78 4.67
C LEU A 119 1.22 2.89 5.74
N SER A 120 0.60 2.74 6.90
CA SER A 120 1.14 1.93 8.00
C SER A 120 0.69 0.47 7.92
N ASN A 121 1.36 -0.42 8.67
CA ASN A 121 0.94 -1.81 8.83
C ASN A 121 -0.15 -2.00 9.90
N ILE A 122 -0.75 -0.91 10.39
CA ILE A 122 -1.85 -1.00 11.36
C ILE A 122 -3.04 -1.70 10.71
N THR A 123 -3.51 -2.76 11.34
CA THR A 123 -4.62 -3.55 10.82
C THR A 123 -5.92 -2.73 10.88
N ILE A 124 -6.57 -2.57 9.74
CA ILE A 124 -7.84 -1.81 9.59
C ILE A 124 -8.92 -2.32 10.54
N ASN A 125 -8.88 -3.60 10.91
CA ASN A 125 -9.81 -4.21 11.87
C ASN A 125 -9.89 -3.48 13.24
N ARG A 126 -8.85 -2.73 13.61
CA ARG A 126 -8.85 -1.91 14.83
C ARG A 126 -9.60 -0.60 14.67
N VAL A 127 -9.65 -0.05 13.45
CA VAL A 127 -10.18 1.31 13.23
C VAL A 127 -11.67 1.30 12.91
N LYS A 128 -12.19 0.30 12.17
CA LYS A 128 -13.61 0.12 11.79
C LYS A 128 -14.30 1.42 11.35
N LYS A 129 -13.63 2.23 10.54
CA LYS A 129 -14.11 3.52 10.04
C LYS A 129 -13.83 3.63 8.55
N CYS A 130 -14.60 4.45 7.85
CA CYS A 130 -14.34 4.83 6.48
C CYS A 130 -14.20 6.34 6.36
N LEU A 131 -13.40 6.82 5.41
CA LEU A 131 -13.28 8.23 5.08
C LEU A 131 -14.17 8.54 3.88
N VAL A 132 -15.10 9.49 4.05
CA VAL A 132 -15.95 9.97 2.95
C VAL A 132 -15.52 11.38 2.56
N LEU A 133 -15.01 11.52 1.33
CA LEU A 133 -14.64 12.81 0.77
C LEU A 133 -15.84 13.41 0.03
N TYR A 134 -16.54 14.34 0.67
CA TYR A 134 -17.72 14.99 0.09
C TYR A 134 -17.47 16.46 -0.26
N SER A 135 -18.01 16.90 -1.37
CA SER A 135 -18.11 18.31 -1.74
C SER A 135 -19.31 18.53 -2.67
N ALA A 136 -20.09 19.55 -2.40
CA ALA A 136 -21.21 19.96 -3.26
C ALA A 136 -20.76 20.47 -4.64
N LEU A 137 -19.50 20.93 -4.75
CA LEU A 137 -18.91 21.40 -6.00
C LEU A 137 -18.02 20.32 -6.63
N GLY A 138 -18.03 20.26 -7.95
CA GLY A 138 -17.06 19.47 -8.71
C GLY A 138 -15.66 20.09 -8.68
N ASN A 139 -14.66 19.34 -9.18
CA ASN A 139 -13.28 19.82 -9.41
C ASN A 139 -12.57 20.39 -8.17
N THR A 140 -12.87 19.89 -6.98
CA THR A 140 -12.26 20.34 -5.73
C THR A 140 -10.94 19.64 -5.40
N GLY A 141 -10.47 18.70 -6.23
CA GLY A 141 -9.21 17.99 -6.03
C GLY A 141 -9.33 16.64 -5.30
N LYS A 142 -10.52 16.19 -4.91
CA LYS A 142 -10.71 14.88 -4.22
C LYS A 142 -10.08 13.72 -4.97
N SER A 143 -10.38 13.58 -6.27
CA SER A 143 -9.83 12.50 -7.11
C SER A 143 -8.31 12.62 -7.29
N VAL A 144 -7.77 13.85 -7.32
CA VAL A 144 -6.31 14.07 -7.39
C VAL A 144 -5.64 13.56 -6.13
N PHE A 145 -6.22 13.83 -4.95
CA PHE A 145 -5.73 13.33 -3.67
C PHE A 145 -5.76 11.79 -3.62
N LEU A 146 -6.91 11.17 -3.95
CA LEU A 146 -7.05 9.72 -3.98
C LEU A 146 -6.07 9.07 -4.97
N ASN A 147 -5.95 9.60 -6.17
CA ASN A 147 -5.00 9.09 -7.17
C ASN A 147 -3.54 9.16 -6.70
N LEU A 148 -3.18 10.18 -5.91
CA LEU A 148 -1.86 10.26 -5.31
C LEU A 148 -1.64 9.13 -4.31
N ILE A 149 -2.60 8.89 -3.42
CA ILE A 149 -2.53 7.79 -2.44
C ILE A 149 -2.45 6.44 -3.16
N CYS A 150 -3.29 6.20 -4.18
CA CYS A 150 -3.22 4.98 -5.00
C CYS A 150 -1.84 4.75 -5.62
N ARG A 151 -1.18 5.81 -6.09
CA ARG A 151 0.17 5.71 -6.67
C ARG A 151 1.23 5.36 -5.63
N ILE A 152 1.10 5.85 -4.40
CA ILE A 152 2.03 5.55 -3.30
C ILE A 152 1.82 4.10 -2.83
N LEU A 153 0.58 3.66 -2.68
CA LEU A 153 0.24 2.30 -2.27
C LEU A 153 0.61 1.26 -3.33
N GLY A 154 0.47 1.59 -4.62
CA GLY A 154 0.58 0.66 -5.73
C GLY A 154 -0.78 0.09 -6.14
N GLY A 155 -0.93 -0.23 -7.43
CA GLY A 155 -2.20 -0.72 -7.99
C GLY A 155 -2.66 -2.07 -7.43
N GLU A 156 -1.74 -2.88 -6.94
CA GLU A 156 -2.02 -4.17 -6.32
C GLU A 156 -2.69 -4.03 -4.94
N HIS A 157 -2.50 -2.90 -4.25
CA HIS A 157 -3.05 -2.63 -2.92
C HIS A 157 -4.26 -1.71 -2.93
N THR A 158 -4.72 -1.34 -4.12
CA THR A 158 -5.87 -0.45 -4.31
C THR A 158 -6.90 -1.06 -5.23
N ILE A 159 -8.16 -0.71 -5.02
CA ILE A 159 -9.28 -1.10 -5.88
C ILE A 159 -10.26 0.06 -5.94
N ASN A 160 -11.15 0.05 -6.92
CA ASN A 160 -12.25 1.00 -7.02
C ASN A 160 -13.52 0.22 -7.31
N ILE A 161 -14.39 0.07 -6.31
CA ILE A 161 -15.67 -0.59 -6.42
C ILE A 161 -16.77 0.48 -6.31
N PRO A 162 -17.59 0.66 -7.36
CA PRO A 162 -18.76 1.54 -7.25
C PRO A 162 -19.65 1.12 -6.08
N ILE A 163 -20.11 2.09 -5.30
CA ILE A 163 -20.92 1.82 -4.09
C ILE A 163 -22.18 1.00 -4.39
N GLN A 164 -22.73 1.15 -5.62
CA GLN A 164 -23.88 0.39 -6.08
C GLN A 164 -23.59 -1.11 -6.22
N ASN A 165 -22.31 -1.46 -6.48
CA ASN A 165 -21.89 -2.85 -6.71
C ASN A 165 -21.43 -3.52 -5.41
N MET A 166 -21.33 -2.79 -4.30
CA MET A 166 -20.91 -3.36 -2.99
C MET A 166 -21.89 -4.39 -2.43
N SER A 167 -23.14 -4.39 -2.91
CA SER A 167 -24.15 -5.41 -2.55
C SER A 167 -24.05 -6.69 -3.40
N ASP A 168 -23.25 -6.71 -4.44
CA ASP A 168 -23.10 -7.88 -5.31
C ASP A 168 -22.34 -8.98 -4.58
N ARG A 169 -22.77 -10.23 -4.82
CA ARG A 169 -22.35 -11.42 -4.08
C ARG A 169 -20.83 -11.62 -3.96
N PHE A 170 -20.07 -11.19 -4.96
CA PHE A 170 -18.62 -11.39 -5.06
C PHE A 170 -17.81 -10.09 -5.03
N ALA A 171 -18.46 -8.92 -5.01
CA ALA A 171 -17.78 -7.63 -5.09
C ALA A 171 -16.81 -7.43 -3.91
N LEU A 172 -17.20 -7.89 -2.71
CA LEU A 172 -16.37 -7.76 -1.52
C LEU A 172 -15.16 -8.71 -1.49
N SER A 173 -15.14 -9.76 -2.30
CA SER A 173 -13.98 -10.67 -2.39
C SER A 173 -12.74 -9.96 -2.94
N ASP A 174 -12.96 -8.98 -3.81
CA ASP A 174 -11.88 -8.22 -4.44
C ASP A 174 -11.24 -7.21 -3.49
N LEU A 175 -11.89 -6.91 -2.35
CA LEU A 175 -11.34 -6.05 -1.28
C LEU A 175 -10.27 -6.76 -0.46
N TYR A 176 -10.23 -8.09 -0.50
CA TYR A 176 -9.26 -8.84 0.28
C TYR A 176 -7.82 -8.46 -0.08
N GLY A 177 -7.01 -8.10 0.91
CA GLY A 177 -5.64 -7.65 0.72
C GLY A 177 -5.48 -6.22 0.17
N LYS A 178 -6.59 -5.48 0.00
CA LYS A 178 -6.54 -4.08 -0.42
C LYS A 178 -6.47 -3.12 0.77
N ARG A 179 -5.80 -2.00 0.57
CA ARG A 179 -5.64 -0.93 1.57
C ARG A 179 -6.55 0.26 1.31
N LEU A 180 -6.96 0.45 0.06
CA LEU A 180 -7.80 1.56 -0.38
C LEU A 180 -8.80 1.07 -1.43
N ASP A 181 -10.06 1.41 -1.24
CA ASP A 181 -11.16 1.32 -2.19
C ASP A 181 -11.76 2.72 -2.41
#